data_95f2bfbfce8ba031bcc671390fb635d4
#
_entry.id   95f2bfbfce8ba031bcc671390fb635d4
#
_cell.length_a   1.000
_cell.length_b   1.000
_cell.length_c   1.000
_cell.angle_alpha   90.00
_cell.angle_beta   90.00
_cell.angle_gamma   90.00
#
_symmetry.space_group_name_H-M   'P 1'
#
loop_
_entity.id
_entity.type
_entity.pdbx_description
1 polymer ?
#
loop_
_entity_poly.entity_id
_entity_poly.type
_entity_poly.pdbx_seq_one_letter_code
_entity_poly.pdbx_strand_id
1 'polypeptide(L)'
;TGQVAVGEAVGVWGVGGVGTHIVQLARLVGAVPILAFDINPAVRERALELGADHVFDSRDPDLVQKVAEATGGKMLDVAFDSAGLKVTFDQALQCVMTGGRVVVVGLSGQEASLGPTATFGLSRKHVMGHLGYQNVDIETLAALVSRGRLDISRSVSEVVPLENIAEGIAKLRDHVGNPIRILVQP
;
A
#
# COMPACT_ATOMS: atom_id res chain seq x y z
N THR A 1 -7.78 -5.07 -9.19
CA THR A 1 -7.06 -6.36 -9.04
C THR A 1 -7.34 -6.96 -7.67
N GLY A 2 -7.09 -6.30 -6.56
CA GLY A 2 -7.22 -6.87 -5.21
C GLY A 2 -8.63 -7.27 -4.79
N GLN A 3 -9.69 -6.78 -5.43
CA GLN A 3 -11.10 -7.10 -5.18
C GLN A 3 -11.46 -7.10 -3.68
N VAL A 4 -11.05 -6.03 -2.98
CA VAL A 4 -11.32 -5.89 -1.54
C VAL A 4 -12.83 -5.82 -1.30
N ALA A 5 -13.33 -6.66 -0.39
CA ALA A 5 -14.70 -6.66 0.05
C ALA A 5 -14.88 -5.93 1.40
N VAL A 6 -16.11 -5.53 1.69
CA VAL A 6 -16.47 -4.95 2.99
C VAL A 6 -16.15 -5.94 4.12
N GLY A 7 -15.46 -5.47 5.15
CA GLY A 7 -15.11 -6.27 6.33
C GLY A 7 -13.83 -7.09 6.20
N GLU A 8 -13.17 -7.09 5.03
CA GLU A 8 -11.87 -7.75 4.88
C GLU A 8 -10.75 -7.00 5.60
N ALA A 9 -9.84 -7.75 6.23
CA ALA A 9 -8.61 -7.23 6.81
C ALA A 9 -7.58 -6.99 5.69
N VAL A 10 -7.09 -5.76 5.59
CA VAL A 10 -6.18 -5.33 4.52
C VAL A 10 -4.85 -4.88 5.10
N GLY A 11 -3.74 -5.36 4.51
CA GLY A 11 -2.39 -4.88 4.79
C GLY A 11 -1.78 -4.16 3.58
N VAL A 12 -1.04 -3.07 3.82
CA VAL A 12 -0.36 -2.30 2.76
C VAL A 12 1.09 -2.08 3.15
N TRP A 13 2.00 -2.71 2.42
CA TRP A 13 3.46 -2.53 2.55
C TRP A 13 3.96 -1.43 1.63
N GLY A 14 4.66 -0.44 2.25
CA GLY A 14 5.09 0.77 1.55
C GLY A 14 3.94 1.76 1.36
N VAL A 15 3.81 2.72 2.29
CA VAL A 15 2.70 3.70 2.26
C VAL A 15 3.15 5.03 1.68
N GLY A 16 3.94 4.94 0.60
CA GLY A 16 4.37 6.08 -0.22
C GLY A 16 3.29 6.58 -1.18
N GLY A 17 3.71 6.96 -2.39
CA GLY A 17 2.83 7.58 -3.39
C GLY A 17 1.63 6.74 -3.84
N VAL A 18 1.80 5.40 -3.91
CA VAL A 18 0.73 4.48 -4.31
C VAL A 18 0.03 3.90 -3.08
N GLY A 19 0.80 3.37 -2.11
CA GLY A 19 0.23 2.71 -0.93
C GLY A 19 -0.69 3.60 -0.09
N THR A 20 -0.40 4.90 0.00
CA THR A 20 -1.28 5.91 0.60
C THR A 20 -2.71 5.85 0.02
N HIS A 21 -2.83 5.75 -1.31
CA HIS A 21 -4.14 5.70 -1.96
C HIS A 21 -4.80 4.33 -1.85
N ILE A 22 -4.01 3.25 -1.73
CA ILE A 22 -4.55 1.92 -1.42
C ILE A 22 -5.23 1.95 -0.03
N VAL A 23 -4.61 2.57 0.98
CA VAL A 23 -5.21 2.76 2.32
C VAL A 23 -6.53 3.51 2.23
N GLN A 24 -6.56 4.66 1.53
CA GLN A 24 -7.78 5.46 1.37
C GLN A 24 -8.89 4.68 0.66
N LEU A 25 -8.58 3.97 -0.42
CA LEU A 25 -9.55 3.18 -1.17
C LEU A 25 -10.02 1.96 -0.35
N ALA A 26 -9.14 1.30 0.40
CA ALA A 26 -9.52 0.23 1.31
C ALA A 26 -10.52 0.72 2.36
N ARG A 27 -10.28 1.91 2.94
CA ARG A 27 -11.21 2.56 3.86
C ARG A 27 -12.54 2.87 3.20
N LEU A 28 -12.52 3.40 1.98
CA LEU A 28 -13.74 3.77 1.22
C LEU A 28 -14.64 2.56 0.94
N VAL A 29 -14.04 1.40 0.64
CA VAL A 29 -14.81 0.16 0.38
C VAL A 29 -15.23 -0.56 1.65
N GLY A 30 -14.80 -0.10 2.84
CA GLY A 30 -15.22 -0.68 4.12
C GLY A 30 -14.36 -1.86 4.59
N ALA A 31 -13.08 -1.90 4.20
CA ALA A 31 -12.12 -2.83 4.77
C ALA A 31 -11.90 -2.55 6.27
N VAL A 32 -11.73 -3.59 7.09
CA VAL A 32 -11.47 -3.48 8.53
C VAL A 32 -10.90 -4.79 9.11
N PRO A 33 -9.77 -4.73 9.87
CA PRO A 33 -8.89 -3.59 10.02
C PRO A 33 -8.02 -3.32 8.78
N ILE A 34 -7.53 -2.09 8.66
CA ILE A 34 -6.53 -1.69 7.66
C ILE A 34 -5.20 -1.46 8.36
N LEU A 35 -4.19 -2.24 7.98
CA LEU A 35 -2.84 -2.21 8.53
C LEU A 35 -1.87 -1.63 7.52
N ALA A 36 -1.07 -0.63 7.92
CA ALA A 36 -0.08 -0.02 7.06
C ALA A 36 1.35 -0.25 7.59
N PHE A 37 2.26 -0.61 6.69
CA PHE A 37 3.63 -0.98 7.01
C PHE A 37 4.62 -0.11 6.25
N ASP A 38 5.49 0.59 6.97
CA ASP A 38 6.54 1.40 6.37
C ASP A 38 7.72 1.54 7.34
N ILE A 39 8.93 1.76 6.84
CA ILE A 39 10.11 2.02 7.66
C ILE A 39 10.12 3.46 8.21
N ASN A 40 9.46 4.38 7.52
CA ASN A 40 9.47 5.81 7.84
C ASN A 40 8.33 6.17 8.81
N PRO A 41 8.62 6.67 10.03
CA PRO A 41 7.60 6.99 11.01
C PRO A 41 6.64 8.10 10.56
N ALA A 42 7.11 9.13 9.84
CA ALA A 42 6.24 10.20 9.34
C ALA A 42 5.24 9.70 8.29
N VAL A 43 5.65 8.72 7.48
CA VAL A 43 4.78 8.07 6.50
C VAL A 43 3.73 7.21 7.20
N ARG A 44 4.11 6.51 8.28
CA ARG A 44 3.17 5.73 9.11
C ARG A 44 2.12 6.62 9.79
N GLU A 45 2.53 7.75 10.36
CA GLU A 45 1.61 8.72 10.98
C GLU A 45 0.59 9.24 9.95
N ARG A 46 1.05 9.61 8.78
CA ARG A 46 0.17 10.01 7.66
C ARG A 46 -0.81 8.92 7.26
N ALA A 47 -0.40 7.63 7.30
CA ALA A 47 -1.29 6.52 6.98
C ALA A 47 -2.48 6.41 7.95
N LEU A 48 -2.27 6.67 9.25
CA LEU A 48 -3.36 6.75 10.24
C LEU A 48 -4.36 7.86 9.88
N GLU A 49 -3.86 9.05 9.54
CA GLU A 49 -4.72 10.17 9.14
C GLU A 49 -5.56 9.87 7.88
N LEU A 50 -5.06 8.99 7.01
CA LEU A 50 -5.68 8.61 5.75
C LEU A 50 -6.56 7.36 5.85
N GLY A 51 -6.69 6.79 7.04
CA GLY A 51 -7.66 5.74 7.33
C GLY A 51 -7.11 4.36 7.63
N ALA A 52 -5.80 4.21 7.88
CA ALA A 52 -5.28 3.00 8.48
C ALA A 52 -5.73 2.91 9.95
N ASP A 53 -6.10 1.71 10.40
CA ASP A 53 -6.46 1.45 11.80
C ASP A 53 -5.21 1.18 12.66
N HIS A 54 -4.18 0.57 12.05
CA HIS A 54 -2.89 0.30 12.69
C HIS A 54 -1.73 0.57 11.76
N VAL A 55 -0.60 0.97 12.33
CA VAL A 55 0.65 1.18 11.59
C VAL A 55 1.81 0.47 12.28
N PHE A 56 2.71 -0.12 11.48
CA PHE A 56 3.84 -0.88 11.98
C PHE A 56 5.12 -0.52 11.25
N ASP A 57 6.24 -0.58 11.95
CA ASP A 57 7.56 -0.56 11.30
C ASP A 57 7.77 -1.92 10.62
N SER A 58 7.98 -1.90 9.30
CA SER A 58 8.19 -3.14 8.55
C SER A 58 9.50 -3.87 8.89
N ARG A 59 10.38 -3.25 9.70
CA ARG A 59 11.59 -3.90 10.23
C ARG A 59 11.37 -4.60 11.56
N ASP A 60 10.18 -4.51 12.13
CA ASP A 60 9.87 -5.13 13.41
C ASP A 60 9.97 -6.66 13.32
N PRO A 61 10.78 -7.32 14.15
CA PRO A 61 10.93 -8.78 14.11
C PRO A 61 9.64 -9.52 14.50
N ASP A 62 8.76 -8.89 15.27
CA ASP A 62 7.51 -9.47 15.75
C ASP A 62 6.31 -9.10 14.85
N LEU A 63 6.57 -8.64 13.62
CA LEU A 63 5.55 -8.11 12.71
C LEU A 63 4.37 -9.07 12.51
N VAL A 64 4.66 -10.35 12.26
CA VAL A 64 3.63 -11.38 12.03
C VAL A 64 2.74 -11.56 13.25
N GLN A 65 3.32 -11.55 14.45
CA GLN A 65 2.56 -11.63 15.70
C GLN A 65 1.66 -10.41 15.88
N LYS A 66 2.18 -9.20 15.62
CA LYS A 66 1.41 -7.96 15.70
C LYS A 66 0.26 -7.91 14.71
N VAL A 67 0.45 -8.45 13.50
CA VAL A 67 -0.64 -8.61 12.53
C VAL A 67 -1.70 -9.59 13.08
N ALA A 68 -1.29 -10.72 13.65
CA ALA A 68 -2.22 -11.67 14.26
C ALA A 68 -3.03 -11.00 15.39
N GLU A 69 -2.39 -10.25 16.26
CA GLU A 69 -3.05 -9.50 17.34
C GLU A 69 -4.06 -8.49 16.80
N ALA A 70 -3.65 -7.67 15.83
CA ALA A 70 -4.50 -6.63 15.23
C ALA A 70 -5.70 -7.20 14.44
N THR A 71 -5.61 -8.46 13.97
CA THR A 71 -6.67 -9.14 13.22
C THR A 71 -7.45 -10.18 14.06
N GLY A 72 -7.24 -10.21 15.37
CA GLY A 72 -7.88 -11.20 16.26
C GLY A 72 -7.51 -12.65 15.94
N GLY A 73 -6.29 -12.87 15.45
CA GLY A 73 -5.76 -14.20 15.10
C GLY A 73 -6.10 -14.67 13.68
N LYS A 74 -6.91 -13.95 12.92
CA LYS A 74 -7.37 -14.35 11.58
C LYS A 74 -6.33 -14.14 10.47
N MET A 75 -5.39 -13.20 10.66
CA MET A 75 -4.48 -12.70 9.64
C MET A 75 -5.21 -11.86 8.57
N LEU A 76 -4.48 -11.44 7.53
CA LEU A 76 -5.03 -10.57 6.50
C LEU A 76 -5.74 -11.36 5.40
N ASP A 77 -6.86 -10.85 4.93
CA ASP A 77 -7.53 -11.35 3.72
C ASP A 77 -6.77 -10.91 2.46
N VAL A 78 -6.29 -9.67 2.46
CA VAL A 78 -5.58 -9.05 1.32
C VAL A 78 -4.35 -8.32 1.82
N ALA A 79 -3.22 -8.53 1.13
CA ALA A 79 -2.00 -7.77 1.31
C ALA A 79 -1.62 -7.08 -0.02
N PHE A 80 -1.30 -5.80 0.04
CA PHE A 80 -0.75 -5.04 -1.09
C PHE A 80 0.73 -4.75 -0.83
N ASP A 81 1.60 -5.23 -1.69
CA ASP A 81 3.01 -4.85 -1.69
C ASP A 81 3.24 -3.74 -2.71
N SER A 82 3.27 -2.49 -2.24
CA SER A 82 3.57 -1.33 -3.06
C SER A 82 5.02 -0.86 -2.96
N ALA A 83 5.83 -1.50 -2.12
CA ALA A 83 7.27 -1.29 -2.06
C ALA A 83 8.03 -2.11 -3.11
N GLY A 84 7.55 -3.31 -3.43
CA GLY A 84 8.11 -4.19 -4.45
C GLY A 84 9.46 -4.79 -4.07
N LEU A 85 9.78 -4.90 -2.79
CA LEU A 85 11.03 -5.48 -2.31
C LEU A 85 10.81 -6.95 -1.91
N LYS A 86 11.85 -7.77 -2.04
CA LYS A 86 11.77 -9.17 -1.59
C LYS A 86 11.28 -9.30 -0.14
N VAL A 87 11.81 -8.48 0.75
CA VAL A 87 11.45 -8.51 2.18
C VAL A 87 9.97 -8.14 2.41
N THR A 88 9.44 -7.15 1.70
CA THR A 88 8.03 -6.74 1.85
C THR A 88 7.08 -7.77 1.25
N PHE A 89 7.44 -8.38 0.13
CA PHE A 89 6.71 -9.49 -0.44
C PHE A 89 6.67 -10.70 0.50
N ASP A 90 7.82 -11.11 1.06
CA ASP A 90 7.89 -12.23 2.00
C ASP A 90 7.03 -11.98 3.25
N GLN A 91 7.06 -10.77 3.80
CA GLN A 91 6.21 -10.36 4.93
C GLN A 91 4.73 -10.40 4.57
N ALA A 92 4.36 -9.82 3.43
CA ALA A 92 2.97 -9.83 2.94
C ALA A 92 2.45 -11.26 2.79
N LEU A 93 3.26 -12.14 2.19
CA LEU A 93 2.91 -13.55 2.02
C LEU A 93 2.77 -14.30 3.35
N GLN A 94 3.58 -13.98 4.35
CA GLN A 94 3.46 -14.55 5.70
C GLN A 94 2.21 -14.06 6.43
N CYS A 95 1.86 -12.78 6.26
CA CYS A 95 0.77 -12.12 6.98
C CYS A 95 -0.62 -12.36 6.38
N VAL A 96 -0.76 -12.89 5.17
CA VAL A 96 -2.09 -13.27 4.65
C VAL A 96 -2.52 -14.63 5.17
N MET A 97 -3.81 -14.76 5.45
CA MET A 97 -4.42 -15.99 5.93
C MET A 97 -4.40 -17.11 4.86
N THR A 98 -4.74 -18.33 5.25
CA THR A 98 -5.00 -19.42 4.30
C THR A 98 -6.15 -19.03 3.36
N GLY A 99 -5.92 -19.10 2.04
CA GLY A 99 -6.85 -18.63 1.01
C GLY A 99 -6.82 -17.13 0.77
N GLY A 100 -6.00 -16.37 1.52
CA GLY A 100 -5.80 -14.93 1.31
C GLY A 100 -5.00 -14.62 0.05
N ARG A 101 -4.90 -13.33 -0.28
CA ARG A 101 -4.25 -12.91 -1.53
C ARG A 101 -3.23 -11.78 -1.34
N VAL A 102 -2.12 -11.86 -2.05
CA VAL A 102 -1.10 -10.84 -2.13
C VAL A 102 -1.17 -10.17 -3.51
N VAL A 103 -1.25 -8.87 -3.54
CA VAL A 103 -1.23 -8.04 -4.75
C VAL A 103 0.11 -7.32 -4.83
N VAL A 104 0.93 -7.69 -5.81
CA VAL A 104 2.23 -7.05 -6.07
C VAL A 104 2.00 -5.85 -6.98
N VAL A 105 2.25 -4.66 -6.45
CA VAL A 105 2.06 -3.36 -7.12
C VAL A 105 3.41 -2.67 -7.34
N GLY A 106 4.29 -2.76 -6.35
CA GLY A 106 5.65 -2.21 -6.42
C GLY A 106 6.52 -2.98 -7.42
N LEU A 107 7.42 -2.27 -8.07
CA LEU A 107 8.32 -2.85 -9.07
C LEU A 107 9.77 -2.78 -8.60
N SER A 108 10.47 -3.92 -8.65
CA SER A 108 11.91 -4.00 -8.46
C SER A 108 12.52 -5.10 -9.32
N GLY A 109 13.85 -5.14 -9.38
CA GLY A 109 14.58 -6.26 -10.00
C GLY A 109 14.85 -7.42 -9.06
N GLN A 110 14.27 -7.43 -7.86
CA GLN A 110 14.51 -8.48 -6.87
C GLN A 110 13.65 -9.71 -7.15
N GLU A 111 14.23 -10.88 -6.97
CA GLU A 111 13.50 -12.15 -7.06
C GLU A 111 12.77 -12.44 -5.74
N ALA A 112 11.52 -12.88 -5.85
CA ALA A 112 10.70 -13.33 -4.74
C ALA A 112 10.43 -14.85 -4.85
N SER A 113 10.20 -15.50 -3.71
CA SER A 113 9.94 -16.94 -3.66
C SER A 113 8.61 -17.23 -2.98
N LEU A 114 7.86 -18.16 -3.53
CA LEU A 114 6.65 -18.68 -2.90
C LEU A 114 6.94 -19.76 -1.84
N GLY A 115 8.22 -20.11 -1.66
CA GLY A 115 8.64 -21.20 -0.80
C GLY A 115 8.37 -22.59 -1.41
N PRO A 116 8.41 -23.67 -0.61
CA PRO A 116 8.14 -25.01 -1.09
C PRO A 116 6.72 -25.14 -1.67
N THR A 117 6.61 -25.78 -2.82
CA THR A 117 5.33 -25.94 -3.53
C THR A 117 4.25 -26.61 -2.68
N ALA A 118 4.62 -27.58 -1.85
CA ALA A 118 3.69 -28.24 -0.93
C ALA A 118 3.09 -27.26 0.10
N THR A 119 3.94 -26.43 0.72
CA THR A 119 3.51 -25.42 1.69
C THR A 119 2.62 -24.38 1.03
N PHE A 120 3.03 -23.89 -0.16
CA PHE A 120 2.24 -22.92 -0.91
C PHE A 120 0.88 -23.51 -1.33
N GLY A 121 0.86 -24.73 -1.87
CA GLY A 121 -0.38 -25.40 -2.29
C GLY A 121 -1.35 -25.64 -1.13
N LEU A 122 -0.85 -26.10 0.03
CA LEU A 122 -1.69 -26.30 1.23
C LEU A 122 -2.25 -24.99 1.78
N SER A 123 -1.52 -23.88 1.65
CA SER A 123 -1.97 -22.55 2.10
C SER A 123 -3.08 -21.96 1.23
N ARG A 124 -3.27 -22.44 0.01
CA ARG A 124 -4.24 -21.91 -0.98
C ARG A 124 -4.18 -20.40 -1.18
N LYS A 125 -3.01 -19.80 -0.90
CA LYS A 125 -2.79 -18.36 -1.08
C LYS A 125 -2.73 -18.02 -2.57
N HIS A 126 -3.12 -16.80 -2.90
CA HIS A 126 -3.05 -16.26 -4.25
C HIS A 126 -2.00 -15.15 -4.31
N VAL A 127 -1.24 -15.09 -5.39
CA VAL A 127 -0.32 -14.00 -5.69
C VAL A 127 -0.68 -13.43 -7.06
N MET A 128 -0.90 -12.12 -7.11
CA MET A 128 -1.36 -11.43 -8.31
C MET A 128 -0.47 -10.22 -8.57
N GLY A 129 -0.01 -10.07 -9.81
CA GLY A 129 0.62 -8.84 -10.26
C GLY A 129 -0.42 -7.78 -10.64
N HIS A 130 -0.06 -6.51 -10.45
CA HIS A 130 -0.86 -5.36 -10.89
C HIS A 130 0.04 -4.32 -11.52
N LEU A 131 -0.36 -3.81 -12.68
CA LEU A 131 0.35 -2.74 -13.36
C LEU A 131 -0.63 -1.80 -14.04
N GLY A 132 -0.42 -0.50 -13.83
CA GLY A 132 -1.14 0.56 -14.53
C GLY A 132 -2.59 0.71 -14.09
N TYR A 133 -3.41 1.17 -15.02
CA TYR A 133 -4.84 1.45 -14.83
C TYR A 133 -5.57 1.36 -16.17
N GLN A 134 -6.89 1.30 -16.13
CA GLN A 134 -7.77 1.43 -17.30
C GLN A 134 -8.47 2.79 -17.28
N ASN A 135 -8.95 3.26 -18.43
CA ASN A 135 -9.63 4.56 -18.51
C ASN A 135 -10.85 4.62 -17.59
N VAL A 136 -11.59 3.53 -17.43
CA VAL A 136 -12.73 3.43 -16.52
C VAL A 136 -12.35 3.66 -15.05
N ASP A 137 -11.11 3.34 -14.66
CA ASP A 137 -10.63 3.60 -13.30
C ASP A 137 -10.48 5.11 -13.07
N ILE A 138 -9.99 5.86 -14.07
CA ILE A 138 -9.85 7.32 -13.99
C ILE A 138 -11.24 7.97 -13.87
N GLU A 139 -12.20 7.56 -14.68
CA GLU A 139 -13.58 8.07 -14.64
C GLU A 139 -14.22 7.82 -13.26
N THR A 140 -14.03 6.61 -12.72
CA THR A 140 -14.53 6.25 -11.39
C THR A 140 -13.89 7.09 -10.30
N LEU A 141 -12.56 7.27 -10.31
CA LEU A 141 -11.84 8.08 -9.34
C LEU A 141 -12.24 9.55 -9.43
N ALA A 142 -12.37 10.10 -10.65
CA ALA A 142 -12.85 11.48 -10.86
C ALA A 142 -14.26 11.69 -10.30
N ALA A 143 -15.15 10.71 -10.46
CA ALA A 143 -16.49 10.75 -9.90
C ALA A 143 -16.48 10.70 -8.35
N LEU A 144 -15.58 9.94 -7.74
CA LEU A 144 -15.44 9.88 -6.28
C LEU A 144 -14.90 11.21 -5.73
N VAL A 145 -13.88 11.77 -6.37
CA VAL A 145 -13.31 13.07 -5.97
C VAL A 145 -14.32 14.19 -6.13
N SER A 146 -15.02 14.29 -7.27
CA SER A 146 -16.00 15.34 -7.53
C SER A 146 -17.20 15.33 -6.55
N ARG A 147 -17.50 14.17 -5.97
CA ARG A 147 -18.54 14.00 -4.95
C ARG A 147 -18.03 14.08 -3.52
N GLY A 148 -16.76 14.44 -3.31
CA GLY A 148 -16.15 14.52 -1.98
C GLY A 148 -16.04 13.18 -1.24
N ARG A 149 -16.08 12.05 -1.96
CA ARG A 149 -15.97 10.71 -1.38
C ARG A 149 -14.52 10.24 -1.26
N LEU A 150 -13.63 10.82 -2.05
CA LEU A 150 -12.18 10.59 -2.02
C LEU A 150 -11.48 11.95 -2.02
N ASP A 151 -10.66 12.20 -1.01
CA ASP A 151 -9.81 13.38 -0.91
C ASP A 151 -8.39 13.04 -1.35
N ILE A 152 -7.96 13.65 -2.46
CA ILE A 152 -6.60 13.53 -2.98
C ILE A 152 -5.78 14.81 -2.78
N SER A 153 -6.26 15.80 -2.05
CA SER A 153 -5.59 17.08 -1.82
C SER A 153 -4.19 16.91 -1.22
N ARG A 154 -4.06 15.94 -0.30
CA ARG A 154 -2.77 15.60 0.33
C ARG A 154 -1.79 14.83 -0.57
N SER A 155 -2.23 14.44 -1.77
CA SER A 155 -1.36 13.73 -2.73
C SER A 155 -0.33 14.65 -3.37
N VAL A 156 -0.60 15.94 -3.42
CA VAL A 156 0.29 16.97 -3.95
C VAL A 156 0.99 17.62 -2.78
N SER A 157 2.27 17.31 -2.59
CA SER A 157 3.08 17.87 -1.50
C SER A 157 3.61 19.26 -1.83
N GLU A 158 3.91 19.51 -3.10
CA GLU A 158 4.48 20.77 -3.57
C GLU A 158 4.15 20.96 -5.05
N VAL A 159 4.09 22.22 -5.48
CA VAL A 159 4.06 22.61 -6.89
C VAL A 159 5.27 23.48 -7.18
N VAL A 160 6.07 23.12 -8.16
CA VAL A 160 7.28 23.87 -8.56
C VAL A 160 7.14 24.35 -10.00
N PRO A 161 7.70 25.52 -10.37
CA PRO A 161 7.77 25.94 -11.75
C PRO A 161 8.73 25.05 -12.57
N LEU A 162 8.57 25.05 -13.88
CA LEU A 162 9.36 24.18 -14.76
C LEU A 162 10.87 24.39 -14.61
N GLU A 163 11.31 25.63 -14.36
CA GLU A 163 12.72 25.97 -14.15
C GLU A 163 13.33 25.24 -12.94
N ASN A 164 12.50 24.87 -11.95
CA ASN A 164 12.94 24.24 -10.70
C ASN A 164 12.71 22.72 -10.71
N ILE A 165 12.44 22.10 -11.86
CA ILE A 165 12.16 20.66 -11.98
C ILE A 165 13.28 19.79 -11.37
N ALA A 166 14.56 20.20 -11.57
CA ALA A 166 15.71 19.47 -11.04
C ALA A 166 15.71 19.42 -9.50
N GLU A 167 15.32 20.52 -8.84
CA GLU A 167 15.16 20.56 -7.38
C GLU A 167 14.00 19.66 -6.92
N GLY A 168 12.86 19.71 -7.62
CA GLY A 168 11.72 18.84 -7.33
C GLY A 168 12.07 17.36 -7.42
N ILE A 169 12.82 16.96 -8.46
CA ILE A 169 13.30 15.58 -8.61
C ILE A 169 14.26 15.20 -7.48
N ALA A 170 15.18 16.10 -7.09
CA ALA A 170 16.10 15.84 -5.98
C ALA A 170 15.35 15.65 -4.67
N LYS A 171 14.37 16.49 -4.35
CA LYS A 171 13.52 16.34 -3.15
C LYS A 171 12.79 14.99 -3.11
N LEU A 172 12.24 14.52 -4.25
CA LEU A 172 11.58 13.21 -4.35
C LEU A 172 12.58 12.07 -4.15
N ARG A 173 13.74 12.13 -4.80
CA ARG A 173 14.78 11.10 -4.71
C ARG A 173 15.31 10.98 -3.28
N ASP A 174 15.58 12.11 -2.63
CA ASP A 174 16.24 12.18 -1.33
C ASP A 174 15.21 12.20 -0.18
N HIS A 175 13.91 12.05 -0.47
CA HIS A 175 12.80 12.04 0.47
C HIS A 175 12.75 13.26 1.40
N VAL A 176 13.20 14.43 0.93
CA VAL A 176 13.25 15.67 1.72
C VAL A 176 11.83 16.15 2.03
N GLY A 177 11.43 16.11 3.32
CA GLY A 177 10.06 16.43 3.74
C GLY A 177 9.04 15.32 3.47
N ASN A 178 9.47 14.13 3.07
CA ASN A 178 8.60 12.97 2.78
C ASN A 178 7.47 13.27 1.77
N PRO A 179 7.77 13.84 0.58
CA PRO A 179 6.74 14.19 -0.38
C PRO A 179 6.06 12.96 -0.96
N ILE A 180 4.76 13.05 -1.21
CA ILE A 180 4.00 12.05 -1.96
C ILE A 180 4.20 12.29 -3.45
N ARG A 181 3.93 13.51 -3.91
CA ARG A 181 4.11 13.98 -5.30
C ARG A 181 4.52 15.43 -5.32
N ILE A 182 5.36 15.79 -6.27
CA ILE A 182 5.67 17.17 -6.60
C ILE A 182 5.16 17.41 -8.03
N LEU A 183 4.29 18.38 -8.20
CA LEU A 183 3.81 18.79 -9.52
C LEU A 183 4.72 19.84 -10.11
N VAL A 184 4.87 19.80 -11.44
CA VAL A 184 5.58 20.82 -12.21
C VAL A 184 4.55 21.63 -12.97
N GLN A 185 4.59 22.94 -12.77
CA GLN A 185 3.74 23.89 -13.50
C GLN A 185 4.57 24.50 -14.63
N PRO A 186 4.14 24.36 -15.90
CA PRO A 186 4.79 24.99 -17.05
C PRO A 186 4.77 26.52 -17.00
#